data_c8b46c17961baad04e89d2b98a580cd0
#
_entry.id   c8b46c17961baad04e89d2b98a580cd0
#
_cell.length_a   1.000
_cell.length_b   1.000
_cell.length_c   1.000
_cell.angle_alpha   90.00
_cell.angle_beta   90.00
_cell.angle_gamma   90.00
#
_symmetry.space_group_name_H-M   'P 1'
#
loop_
_entity.id
_entity.type
_entity.pdbx_description
1 polymer ?
#
loop_
_entity_poly.entity_id
_entity_poly.type
_entity_poly.pdbx_seq_one_letter_code
_entity_poly.pdbx_strand_id
1 'polypeptide(L)'
;MYVNSEMNKRDFYLNQLCLVIMLSFLFIGCGTRENSVPKVKKVSSKMALVQTTMNQKKKLSDYNFFKGKLSDLAPNENVFPYTLNTPLFTNYAFKRRFVYLPEGKQMKYNAETVFNFEEGSIIIKNFY
;
A
#
# COMPACT_ATOMS: atom_id res chain seq x y z
N MET A 1 34.73 -16.22 65.40
CA MET A 1 35.72 -15.27 64.86
C MET A 1 34.99 -14.40 63.84
N TYR A 2 34.43 -13.26 64.34
CA TYR A 2 33.68 -12.33 63.49
C TYR A 2 34.67 -11.32 62.94
N VAL A 3 34.83 -11.30 61.61
CA VAL A 3 35.58 -10.25 60.92
C VAL A 3 34.64 -9.09 60.61
N ASN A 4 34.68 -8.05 61.43
CA ASN A 4 34.05 -6.78 61.06
C ASN A 4 34.90 -6.11 59.99
N SER A 5 34.44 -6.18 58.74
CA SER A 5 35.00 -5.33 57.69
C SER A 5 34.33 -3.95 57.82
N GLU A 6 35.02 -3.02 58.45
CA GLU A 6 34.64 -1.61 58.38
C GLU A 6 34.70 -1.14 56.93
N MET A 7 33.56 -0.90 56.36
CA MET A 7 33.42 -0.39 54.97
C MET A 7 34.00 1.04 54.98
N ASN A 8 35.05 1.22 54.20
CA ASN A 8 35.75 2.51 54.11
C ASN A 8 34.80 3.58 53.54
N LYS A 9 34.73 4.74 54.17
CA LYS A 9 33.87 5.85 53.72
C LYS A 9 34.04 6.20 52.24
N ARG A 10 35.24 5.99 51.68
CA ARG A 10 35.49 6.18 50.23
C ARG A 10 34.72 5.20 49.36
N ASP A 11 34.61 3.93 49.75
CA ASP A 11 33.91 2.91 49.02
C ASP A 11 32.39 3.15 49.04
N PHE A 12 31.89 3.71 50.15
CA PHE A 12 30.50 4.13 50.27
C PHE A 12 30.16 5.27 49.30
N TYR A 13 31.01 6.30 49.20
CA TYR A 13 30.79 7.41 48.24
C TYR A 13 30.97 6.98 46.79
N LEU A 14 31.90 6.08 46.48
CA LEU A 14 32.06 5.54 45.12
C LEU A 14 30.80 4.75 44.69
N ASN A 15 30.28 3.93 45.59
CA ASN A 15 29.09 3.13 45.28
C ASN A 15 27.84 4.03 45.10
N GLN A 16 27.71 5.09 45.88
CA GLN A 16 26.64 6.06 45.75
C GLN A 16 26.75 6.88 44.46
N LEU A 17 27.98 7.24 44.05
CA LEU A 17 28.24 7.93 42.80
C LEU A 17 27.91 7.03 41.57
N CYS A 18 28.28 5.76 41.62
CA CYS A 18 27.90 4.79 40.57
C CYS A 18 26.38 4.62 40.43
N LEU A 19 25.67 4.62 41.56
CA LEU A 19 24.22 4.46 41.58
C LEU A 19 23.50 5.67 40.95
N VAL A 20 24.00 6.89 41.23
CA VAL A 20 23.48 8.12 40.61
C VAL A 20 23.75 8.18 39.10
N ILE A 21 24.93 7.73 38.66
CA ILE A 21 25.27 7.68 37.25
C ILE A 21 24.40 6.62 36.50
N MET A 22 24.18 5.46 37.13
CA MET A 22 23.29 4.43 36.59
C MET A 22 21.84 4.91 36.46
N LEU A 23 21.33 5.66 37.43
CA LEU A 23 19.99 6.26 37.39
C LEU A 23 19.86 7.32 36.28
N SER A 24 20.94 8.09 36.03
CA SER A 24 20.90 9.12 34.98
C SER A 24 20.86 8.53 33.59
N PHE A 25 21.40 7.31 33.37
CA PHE A 25 21.29 6.61 32.07
C PHE A 25 19.91 6.04 31.78
N LEU A 26 19.04 5.86 32.77
CA LEU A 26 17.68 5.38 32.57
C LEU A 26 16.72 6.44 31.97
N PHE A 27 17.10 7.71 31.98
CA PHE A 27 16.30 8.80 31.43
C PHE A 27 16.66 9.21 30.00
N ILE A 28 17.71 8.64 29.37
CA ILE A 28 18.16 8.98 28.01
C ILE A 28 17.63 7.98 26.99
N GLY A 29 16.64 7.17 27.32
CA GLY A 29 16.14 6.07 26.46
C GLY A 29 14.74 6.23 25.87
N CYS A 30 14.07 7.37 26.00
CA CYS A 30 12.77 7.57 25.36
C CYS A 30 12.85 8.67 24.31
N GLY A 31 13.71 8.46 23.29
CA GLY A 31 13.56 9.13 22.02
C GLY A 31 12.32 8.56 21.35
N THR A 32 11.18 9.25 21.45
CA THR A 32 10.06 9.06 20.54
C THR A 32 10.59 9.22 19.13
N ARG A 33 10.81 8.09 18.43
CA ARG A 33 10.89 8.10 16.99
C ARG A 33 9.53 8.63 16.51
N GLU A 34 9.44 9.91 16.27
CA GLU A 34 8.46 10.43 15.35
C GLU A 34 8.73 9.70 14.04
N ASN A 35 7.93 8.66 13.78
CA ASN A 35 7.74 8.18 12.44
C ASN A 35 7.14 9.37 11.71
N SER A 36 7.98 10.16 11.08
CA SER A 36 7.59 11.11 10.06
C SER A 36 6.97 10.27 8.95
N VAL A 37 5.67 9.99 9.08
CA VAL A 37 4.84 9.56 7.96
C VAL A 37 5.14 10.60 6.88
N PRO A 38 5.69 10.20 5.73
CA PRO A 38 5.95 11.16 4.66
C PRO A 38 4.63 11.84 4.39
N LYS A 39 4.59 13.15 4.65
CA LYS A 39 3.44 14.00 4.36
C LYS A 39 3.05 13.71 2.92
N VAL A 40 2.02 12.90 2.73
CA VAL A 40 1.43 12.64 1.41
C VAL A 40 1.07 14.02 0.88
N LYS A 41 1.95 14.53 0.04
CA LYS A 41 1.70 15.76 -0.70
C LYS A 41 0.35 15.58 -1.34
N LYS A 42 -0.59 16.46 -0.99
CA LYS A 42 -1.94 16.55 -1.54
C LYS A 42 -1.87 16.47 -3.07
N VAL A 43 -1.98 15.25 -3.61
CA VAL A 43 -2.12 14.96 -5.05
C VAL A 43 -3.57 15.20 -5.50
N SER A 44 -4.33 15.91 -4.65
CA SER A 44 -5.78 16.07 -4.80
C SER A 44 -6.19 16.95 -5.99
N SER A 45 -5.33 17.84 -6.48
CA SER A 45 -5.77 18.75 -7.56
C SER A 45 -5.59 18.17 -8.97
N LYS A 46 -4.60 17.28 -9.15
CA LYS A 46 -4.36 16.68 -10.48
C LYS A 46 -5.30 15.49 -10.77
N MET A 47 -5.72 14.78 -9.73
CA MET A 47 -6.71 13.69 -9.88
C MET A 47 -8.11 14.21 -10.20
N ALA A 48 -8.50 15.36 -9.66
CA ALA A 48 -9.78 15.98 -10.00
C ALA A 48 -9.84 16.49 -11.46
N LEU A 49 -8.68 16.92 -12.01
CA LEU A 49 -8.62 17.38 -13.41
C LEU A 49 -8.69 16.22 -14.41
N VAL A 50 -8.12 15.06 -14.05
CA VAL A 50 -8.17 13.85 -14.90
C VAL A 50 -9.58 13.26 -14.95
N GLN A 51 -10.36 13.38 -13.87
CA GLN A 51 -11.75 12.94 -13.87
C GLN A 51 -12.68 13.80 -14.76
N THR A 52 -12.32 15.04 -15.05
CA THR A 52 -13.14 15.95 -15.86
C THR A 52 -13.03 15.67 -17.37
N THR A 53 -11.95 15.01 -17.81
CA THR A 53 -11.73 14.71 -19.24
C THR A 53 -12.22 13.31 -19.64
N MET A 54 -12.52 12.42 -18.68
CA MET A 54 -13.13 11.13 -18.99
C MET A 54 -14.63 11.30 -19.18
N ASN A 55 -15.12 11.03 -20.36
CA ASN A 55 -16.54 10.98 -20.71
C ASN A 55 -17.18 9.76 -20.02
N GLN A 56 -17.38 9.87 -18.68
CA GLN A 56 -17.88 8.78 -17.85
C GLN A 56 -19.34 8.50 -18.19
N LYS A 57 -19.61 7.29 -18.68
CA LYS A 57 -20.98 6.84 -18.92
C LYS A 57 -21.69 6.52 -17.60
N LYS A 58 -22.98 6.79 -17.55
CA LYS A 58 -23.77 6.63 -16.30
C LYS A 58 -23.98 5.16 -15.91
N LYS A 59 -24.08 4.28 -16.89
CA LYS A 59 -24.35 2.86 -16.67
C LYS A 59 -23.20 2.02 -17.24
N LEU A 60 -22.89 0.91 -16.58
CA LEU A 60 -21.87 -0.03 -17.05
C LEU A 60 -22.25 -0.63 -18.43
N SER A 61 -23.54 -0.85 -18.69
CA SER A 61 -24.04 -1.33 -19.99
C SER A 61 -23.71 -0.39 -21.14
N ASP A 62 -23.61 0.92 -20.89
CA ASP A 62 -23.36 1.89 -21.95
C ASP A 62 -21.91 1.81 -22.49
N TYR A 63 -21.01 1.19 -21.74
CA TYR A 63 -19.62 0.95 -22.17
C TYR A 63 -19.49 -0.20 -23.18
N ASN A 64 -20.49 -1.07 -23.26
CA ASN A 64 -20.52 -2.20 -24.17
C ASN A 64 -19.30 -3.13 -24.09
N PHE A 65 -18.82 -3.39 -22.85
CA PHE A 65 -17.65 -4.24 -22.62
C PHE A 65 -17.91 -5.73 -22.88
N PHE A 66 -19.17 -6.18 -22.82
CA PHE A 66 -19.55 -7.57 -22.94
C PHE A 66 -20.64 -7.77 -23.97
N LYS A 67 -20.58 -8.92 -24.67
CA LYS A 67 -21.58 -9.37 -25.63
C LYS A 67 -22.65 -10.19 -24.96
N GLY A 68 -23.89 -10.09 -25.41
CA GLY A 68 -25.00 -10.91 -24.94
C GLY A 68 -25.40 -10.63 -23.49
N LYS A 69 -25.67 -11.68 -22.72
CA LYS A 69 -26.04 -11.55 -21.29
C LYS A 69 -24.82 -11.23 -20.47
N LEU A 70 -24.94 -10.26 -19.56
CA LEU A 70 -23.84 -9.86 -18.68
C LEU A 70 -23.34 -11.01 -17.80
N SER A 71 -24.21 -11.97 -17.44
CA SER A 71 -23.84 -13.19 -16.71
C SER A 71 -22.77 -14.03 -17.38
N ASP A 72 -22.70 -14.00 -18.69
CA ASP A 72 -21.80 -14.85 -19.48
C ASP A 72 -20.39 -14.27 -19.51
N LEU A 73 -20.25 -12.97 -19.21
CA LEU A 73 -19.00 -12.20 -19.22
C LEU A 73 -18.19 -12.46 -20.51
N ALA A 74 -18.90 -12.60 -21.65
CA ALA A 74 -18.28 -12.75 -22.96
C ALA A 74 -17.69 -11.39 -23.41
N PRO A 75 -16.36 -11.25 -23.51
CA PRO A 75 -15.75 -9.96 -23.80
C PRO A 75 -16.09 -9.49 -25.22
N ASN A 76 -16.30 -8.20 -25.36
CA ASN A 76 -16.43 -7.54 -26.67
C ASN A 76 -15.05 -7.25 -27.25
N GLU A 77 -14.99 -6.65 -28.43
CA GLU A 77 -13.74 -6.20 -29.05
C GLU A 77 -13.00 -5.24 -28.12
N ASN A 78 -11.67 -5.29 -28.15
CA ASN A 78 -10.79 -4.48 -27.32
C ASN A 78 -10.93 -4.72 -25.80
N VAL A 79 -11.61 -5.77 -25.36
CA VAL A 79 -11.70 -6.22 -23.97
C VAL A 79 -10.97 -7.55 -23.81
N PHE A 80 -9.87 -7.55 -23.08
CA PHE A 80 -8.97 -8.69 -22.94
C PHE A 80 -9.07 -9.28 -21.53
N PRO A 81 -9.38 -10.58 -21.37
CA PRO A 81 -9.35 -11.23 -20.07
C PRO A 81 -7.91 -11.38 -19.58
N TYR A 82 -7.69 -11.25 -18.27
CA TYR A 82 -6.39 -11.54 -17.65
C TYR A 82 -6.55 -12.20 -16.29
N THR A 83 -5.52 -12.94 -15.89
CA THR A 83 -5.42 -13.59 -14.58
C THR A 83 -4.22 -13.05 -13.83
N LEU A 84 -4.25 -13.14 -12.50
CA LEU A 84 -3.12 -12.81 -11.66
C LEU A 84 -2.31 -14.07 -11.34
N ASN A 85 -0.99 -13.97 -11.34
CA ASN A 85 -0.11 -15.06 -10.92
C ASN A 85 -0.34 -15.44 -9.46
N THR A 86 -0.63 -14.44 -8.61
CA THR A 86 -0.93 -14.63 -7.19
C THR A 86 -2.28 -13.98 -6.88
N PRO A 87 -3.39 -14.73 -6.95
CA PRO A 87 -4.71 -14.19 -6.64
C PRO A 87 -4.85 -13.97 -5.13
N LEU A 88 -5.35 -12.80 -4.74
CA LEU A 88 -5.71 -12.53 -3.36
C LEU A 88 -6.98 -13.28 -2.98
N PHE A 89 -6.99 -13.89 -1.79
CA PHE A 89 -8.18 -14.48 -1.22
C PHE A 89 -9.27 -13.40 -1.00
N THR A 90 -10.49 -13.73 -1.32
CA THR A 90 -11.66 -12.85 -1.16
C THR A 90 -12.87 -13.67 -0.75
N ASN A 91 -12.83 -14.20 0.44
CA ASN A 91 -13.98 -14.81 1.08
C ASN A 91 -14.85 -15.66 0.13
N TYR A 92 -14.20 -16.55 -0.66
CA TYR A 92 -14.80 -17.46 -1.66
C TYR A 92 -15.51 -16.80 -2.85
N ALA A 93 -15.45 -15.49 -3.02
CA ALA A 93 -15.99 -14.84 -4.19
C ALA A 93 -15.16 -15.15 -5.43
N PHE A 94 -15.80 -15.59 -6.50
CA PHE A 94 -15.17 -15.74 -7.81
C PHE A 94 -14.88 -14.36 -8.41
N LYS A 95 -13.81 -14.29 -9.19
CA LYS A 95 -13.37 -13.03 -9.81
C LYS A 95 -12.99 -13.25 -11.24
N ARG A 96 -13.52 -12.43 -12.13
CA ARG A 96 -13.00 -12.27 -13.49
C ARG A 96 -12.48 -10.86 -13.69
N ARG A 97 -11.41 -10.73 -14.45
CA ARG A 97 -10.74 -9.46 -14.72
C ARG A 97 -10.53 -9.28 -16.19
N PHE A 98 -10.74 -8.05 -16.63
CA PHE A 98 -10.56 -7.68 -18.03
C PHE A 98 -9.90 -6.30 -18.09
N VAL A 99 -9.23 -6.05 -19.21
CA VAL A 99 -8.71 -4.74 -19.57
C VAL A 99 -9.37 -4.35 -20.88
N TYR A 100 -9.99 -3.18 -20.91
CA TYR A 100 -10.41 -2.54 -22.13
C TYR A 100 -9.32 -1.60 -22.61
N LEU A 101 -8.98 -1.70 -23.88
CA LEU A 101 -8.08 -0.77 -24.57
C LEU A 101 -8.88 -0.02 -25.63
N PRO A 102 -8.79 1.33 -25.69
CA PRO A 102 -9.38 2.09 -26.78
C PRO A 102 -8.84 1.62 -28.14
N GLU A 103 -9.62 1.82 -29.18
CA GLU A 103 -9.22 1.47 -30.54
C GLU A 103 -7.87 2.10 -30.91
N GLY A 104 -6.99 1.29 -31.50
CA GLY A 104 -5.64 1.71 -31.90
C GLY A 104 -4.66 1.91 -30.75
N LYS A 105 -5.07 1.65 -29.47
CA LYS A 105 -4.21 1.77 -28.31
C LYS A 105 -3.63 0.42 -27.89
N GLN A 106 -2.43 0.47 -27.27
CA GLN A 106 -1.69 -0.72 -26.88
C GLN A 106 -1.15 -0.56 -25.45
N MET A 107 -0.91 -1.69 -24.79
CA MET A 107 -0.14 -1.73 -23.56
C MET A 107 1.34 -1.93 -23.90
N LYS A 108 2.21 -1.11 -23.33
CA LYS A 108 3.66 -1.34 -23.44
C LYS A 108 4.10 -2.31 -22.35
N TYR A 109 4.68 -3.42 -22.79
CA TYR A 109 5.33 -4.37 -21.88
C TYR A 109 6.59 -3.75 -21.27
N ASN A 110 6.78 -3.96 -19.99
CA ASN A 110 8.01 -3.66 -19.27
C ASN A 110 8.36 -4.87 -18.40
N ALA A 111 9.60 -5.36 -18.48
CA ALA A 111 10.05 -6.52 -17.73
C ALA A 111 10.22 -6.23 -16.22
N GLU A 112 10.47 -4.98 -15.86
CA GLU A 112 10.84 -4.58 -14.49
C GLU A 112 9.71 -3.87 -13.75
N THR A 113 8.70 -3.38 -14.47
CA THR A 113 7.60 -2.60 -13.89
C THR A 113 6.24 -3.07 -14.39
N VAL A 114 5.16 -2.48 -13.87
CA VAL A 114 3.81 -2.71 -14.37
C VAL A 114 3.65 -2.22 -15.81
N PHE A 115 2.72 -2.82 -16.55
CA PHE A 115 2.39 -2.37 -17.89
C PHE A 115 1.99 -0.90 -17.93
N ASN A 116 2.46 -0.21 -18.93
CA ASN A 116 2.07 1.16 -19.17
C ASN A 116 0.79 1.20 -19.99
N PHE A 117 -0.28 1.69 -19.38
CA PHE A 117 -1.58 1.82 -20.02
C PHE A 117 -1.73 3.21 -20.64
N GLU A 118 -2.20 3.27 -21.87
CA GLU A 118 -2.51 4.54 -22.48
C GLU A 118 -3.82 5.13 -21.96
N GLU A 119 -3.97 6.44 -22.12
CA GLU A 119 -5.16 7.16 -21.68
C GLU A 119 -6.43 6.58 -22.33
N GLY A 120 -7.48 6.42 -21.51
CA GLY A 120 -8.75 5.79 -21.91
C GLY A 120 -8.81 4.29 -21.67
N SER A 121 -7.71 3.64 -21.25
CA SER A 121 -7.74 2.22 -20.84
C SER A 121 -8.55 2.05 -19.54
N ILE A 122 -9.32 0.95 -19.46
CA ILE A 122 -10.20 0.69 -18.31
C ILE A 122 -9.94 -0.71 -17.78
N ILE A 123 -9.70 -0.82 -16.47
CA ILE A 123 -9.60 -2.11 -15.78
C ILE A 123 -10.97 -2.47 -15.22
N ILE A 124 -11.45 -3.67 -15.62
CA ILE A 124 -12.75 -4.19 -15.24
C ILE A 124 -12.55 -5.38 -14.29
N LYS A 125 -13.21 -5.35 -13.15
CA LYS A 125 -13.14 -6.41 -12.15
C LYS A 125 -14.54 -6.82 -11.71
N ASN A 126 -14.91 -8.05 -12.01
CA ASN A 126 -16.20 -8.63 -11.66
C ASN A 126 -16.04 -9.56 -10.47
N PHE A 127 -17.01 -9.52 -9.56
CA PHE A 127 -17.18 -10.45 -8.45
C PHE A 127 -18.53 -11.14 -8.58
N TYR A 128 -18.57 -12.45 -8.30
CA TYR A 128 -19.80 -13.26 -8.33
C TYR A 128 -19.67 -14.53 -7.48
#